data_da724d2d7e51009746af57e2d33cfd1d
#
_entry.id   da724d2d7e51009746af57e2d33cfd1d
#
_cell.length_a   1.000
_cell.length_b   1.000
_cell.length_c   1.000
_cell.angle_alpha   90.00
_cell.angle_beta   90.00
_cell.angle_gamma   90.00
#
_symmetry.space_group_name_H-M   'P 1'
#
loop_
_entity.id
_entity.type
_entity.pdbx_description
1 polymer ?
#
loop_
_entity_poly.entity_id
_entity_poly.type
_entity_poly.pdbx_seq_one_letter_code
_entity_poly.pdbx_strand_id
1 'polypeptide(L)'
;ESVWKPAVARVHEEVADMQALADKEGAHITIEPWDYRYYAEKVRKAKYDLDENEVKPYLQLEKLREGMFYVAERVFGLRFAPVPKGKLPVQHPDVRVWQVRDLQGRHVGLWYFDPYARPGKRSGAWMNAYRRQERFDREITTIVSNNSNFVKGAPGEAVLISWDDAETLFHEFGHALHGLNSNVTYPSLSGTNVARDYVEF
;
A
#
# COMPACT_ATOMS: atom_id res chain seq x y z
N GLU A 1 -18.13 -11.62 -14.27
CA GLU A 1 -18.11 -12.77 -15.24
C GLU A 1 -17.40 -12.40 -16.55
N SER A 2 -17.61 -11.19 -17.11
CA SER A 2 -17.04 -10.77 -18.41
C SER A 2 -15.49 -10.75 -18.44
N VAL A 3 -14.82 -10.49 -17.31
CA VAL A 3 -13.36 -10.46 -17.20
C VAL A 3 -12.73 -11.82 -16.85
N TRP A 4 -13.50 -12.77 -16.33
CA TRP A 4 -12.96 -14.04 -15.85
C TRP A 4 -12.39 -14.91 -16.98
N LYS A 5 -13.14 -15.09 -18.05
CA LYS A 5 -12.71 -15.92 -19.18
C LYS A 5 -11.44 -15.37 -19.86
N PRO A 6 -11.31 -14.07 -20.17
CA PRO A 6 -10.06 -13.50 -20.67
C PRO A 6 -8.89 -13.63 -19.68
N ALA A 7 -9.15 -13.44 -18.37
CA ALA A 7 -8.12 -13.56 -17.35
C ALA A 7 -7.55 -14.98 -17.28
N VAL A 8 -8.43 -16.02 -17.28
CA VAL A 8 -8.00 -17.42 -17.29
C VAL A 8 -7.20 -17.75 -18.55
N ALA A 9 -7.64 -17.29 -19.73
CA ALA A 9 -6.90 -17.47 -20.97
C ALA A 9 -5.49 -16.87 -20.86
N ARG A 10 -5.35 -15.67 -20.29
CA ARG A 10 -4.07 -15.01 -20.10
C ARG A 10 -3.16 -15.79 -19.14
N VAL A 11 -3.68 -16.33 -18.05
CA VAL A 11 -2.92 -17.19 -17.12
C VAL A 11 -2.35 -18.42 -17.86
N HIS A 12 -3.13 -19.05 -18.72
CA HIS A 12 -2.62 -20.19 -19.51
C HIS A 12 -1.49 -19.79 -20.46
N GLU A 13 -1.54 -18.63 -21.08
CA GLU A 13 -0.44 -18.10 -21.90
C GLU A 13 0.83 -17.87 -21.05
N GLU A 14 0.68 -17.27 -19.87
CA GLU A 14 1.78 -17.00 -18.94
C GLU A 14 2.42 -18.28 -18.43
N VAL A 15 1.62 -19.30 -18.10
CA VAL A 15 2.13 -20.64 -17.72
C VAL A 15 2.87 -21.29 -18.86
N ALA A 16 2.39 -21.18 -20.12
CA ALA A 16 3.07 -21.71 -21.28
C ALA A 16 4.45 -21.04 -21.50
N ASP A 17 4.55 -19.72 -21.33
CA ASP A 17 5.83 -18.99 -21.39
C ASP A 17 6.80 -19.48 -20.31
N MET A 18 6.32 -19.69 -19.08
CA MET A 18 7.13 -20.24 -17.96
C MET A 18 7.61 -21.66 -18.24
N GLN A 19 6.72 -22.52 -18.74
CA GLN A 19 7.06 -23.89 -19.11
C GLN A 19 8.12 -23.94 -20.20
N ALA A 20 7.95 -23.13 -21.25
CA ALA A 20 8.94 -23.06 -22.34
C ALA A 20 10.33 -22.65 -21.83
N LEU A 21 10.39 -21.75 -20.86
CA LEU A 21 11.65 -21.33 -20.25
C LEU A 21 12.25 -22.45 -19.38
N ALA A 22 11.43 -23.14 -18.57
CA ALA A 22 11.86 -24.27 -17.76
C ALA A 22 12.43 -25.43 -18.62
N ASP A 23 11.76 -25.73 -19.72
CA ASP A 23 12.20 -26.74 -20.69
C ASP A 23 13.54 -26.36 -21.34
N LYS A 24 13.69 -25.09 -21.74
CA LYS A 24 14.93 -24.55 -22.30
C LYS A 24 16.11 -24.62 -21.32
N GLU A 25 15.84 -24.45 -20.04
CA GLU A 25 16.84 -24.60 -18.96
C GLU A 25 17.14 -26.05 -18.57
N GLY A 26 16.40 -27.02 -19.11
CA GLY A 26 16.56 -28.44 -18.77
C GLY A 26 16.06 -28.76 -17.35
N ALA A 27 15.11 -28.04 -16.83
CA ALA A 27 14.61 -28.26 -15.47
C ALA A 27 13.79 -29.56 -15.32
N HIS A 28 13.25 -30.10 -16.42
CA HIS A 28 12.44 -31.32 -16.43
C HIS A 28 11.28 -31.35 -15.43
N ILE A 29 10.60 -30.22 -15.25
CA ILE A 29 9.45 -30.05 -14.37
C ILE A 29 8.22 -29.63 -15.16
N THR A 30 7.05 -29.89 -14.61
CA THR A 30 5.81 -29.21 -15.01
C THR A 30 5.59 -28.03 -14.05
N ILE A 31 5.31 -26.86 -14.58
CA ILE A 31 5.07 -25.65 -13.78
C ILE A 31 3.81 -25.83 -12.91
N GLU A 32 4.00 -25.73 -11.62
CA GLU A 32 2.98 -25.83 -10.58
C GLU A 32 2.83 -24.50 -9.84
N PRO A 33 1.75 -24.26 -9.06
CA PRO A 33 1.51 -22.97 -8.39
C PRO A 33 2.67 -22.46 -7.52
N TRP A 34 3.47 -23.34 -6.94
CA TRP A 34 4.65 -22.95 -6.13
C TRP A 34 5.86 -22.52 -6.97
N ASP A 35 5.92 -22.88 -8.26
CA ASP A 35 6.99 -22.49 -9.19
C ASP A 35 6.71 -21.13 -9.84
N TYR A 36 5.45 -20.67 -9.79
CA TYR A 36 4.95 -19.53 -10.55
C TYR A 36 5.82 -18.28 -10.37
N ARG A 37 6.07 -17.85 -9.12
CA ARG A 37 6.80 -16.59 -8.86
C ARG A 37 8.24 -16.65 -9.37
N TYR A 38 8.89 -17.79 -9.25
CA TYR A 38 10.26 -17.98 -9.69
C TYR A 38 10.38 -17.89 -11.21
N TYR A 39 9.53 -18.62 -11.94
CA TYR A 39 9.58 -18.61 -13.41
C TYR A 39 8.95 -17.35 -14.01
N ALA A 40 7.96 -16.76 -13.40
CA ALA A 40 7.40 -15.47 -13.83
C ALA A 40 8.45 -14.36 -13.85
N GLU A 41 9.32 -14.30 -12.82
CA GLU A 41 10.44 -13.35 -12.78
C GLU A 41 11.45 -13.59 -13.89
N LYS A 42 11.79 -14.86 -14.17
CA LYS A 42 12.68 -15.21 -15.27
C LYS A 42 12.08 -14.85 -16.64
N VAL A 43 10.80 -15.11 -16.86
CA VAL A 43 10.08 -14.72 -18.08
C VAL A 43 10.07 -13.20 -18.21
N ARG A 44 9.79 -12.46 -17.14
CA ARG A 44 9.82 -11.00 -17.12
C ARG A 44 11.19 -10.46 -17.55
N LYS A 45 12.27 -10.99 -16.97
CA LYS A 45 13.64 -10.64 -17.34
C LYS A 45 13.94 -10.96 -18.81
N ALA A 46 13.53 -12.16 -19.29
CA ALA A 46 13.77 -12.59 -20.66
C ALA A 46 13.00 -11.77 -21.71
N LYS A 47 11.75 -11.34 -21.39
CA LYS A 47 10.89 -10.59 -22.31
C LYS A 47 11.13 -9.09 -22.29
N TYR A 48 11.44 -8.51 -21.14
CA TYR A 48 11.46 -7.06 -20.93
C TYR A 48 12.82 -6.51 -20.52
N ASP A 49 13.82 -7.37 -20.33
CA ASP A 49 15.16 -7.01 -19.83
C ASP A 49 15.10 -6.17 -18.53
N LEU A 50 14.10 -6.43 -17.71
CA LEU A 50 13.85 -5.72 -16.45
C LEU A 50 14.37 -6.55 -15.29
N ASP A 51 15.32 -6.00 -14.54
CA ASP A 51 15.80 -6.56 -13.27
C ASP A 51 15.25 -5.72 -12.11
N GLU A 52 14.48 -6.35 -11.21
CA GLU A 52 13.96 -5.67 -10.02
C GLU A 52 15.07 -5.05 -9.16
N ASN A 53 16.25 -5.65 -9.14
CA ASN A 53 17.38 -5.13 -8.38
C ASN A 53 17.90 -3.78 -8.94
N GLU A 54 17.69 -3.51 -10.22
CA GLU A 54 18.03 -2.22 -10.81
C GLU A 54 16.98 -1.15 -10.49
N VAL A 55 15.72 -1.55 -10.30
CA VAL A 55 14.61 -0.64 -9.98
C VAL A 55 14.55 -0.32 -8.48
N LYS A 56 14.82 -1.31 -7.63
CA LYS A 56 14.69 -1.23 -6.18
C LYS A 56 15.43 -0.03 -5.54
N PRO A 57 16.63 0.38 -5.97
CA PRO A 57 17.32 1.56 -5.42
C PRO A 57 16.55 2.88 -5.56
N TYR A 58 15.64 2.97 -6.54
CA TYR A 58 14.77 4.15 -6.73
C TYR A 58 13.55 4.13 -5.79
N LEU A 59 13.21 2.98 -5.22
CA LEU A 59 12.04 2.77 -4.37
C LEU A 59 12.39 2.86 -2.89
N GLN A 60 12.85 4.03 -2.47
CA GLN A 60 13.14 4.33 -1.07
C GLN A 60 11.86 4.68 -0.33
N LEU A 61 11.53 3.98 0.74
CA LEU A 61 10.30 4.12 1.51
C LEU A 61 9.99 5.57 1.90
N GLU A 62 10.99 6.33 2.36
CA GLU A 62 10.79 7.72 2.75
C GLU A 62 10.48 8.63 1.56
N LYS A 63 11.11 8.39 0.41
CA LYS A 63 10.84 9.13 -0.83
C LYS A 63 9.46 8.80 -1.40
N LEU A 64 9.05 7.55 -1.32
CA LEU A 64 7.70 7.15 -1.70
C LEU A 64 6.64 7.81 -0.81
N ARG A 65 6.89 7.89 0.51
CA ARG A 65 6.02 8.62 1.43
C ARG A 65 5.93 10.11 1.09
N GLU A 66 7.04 10.76 0.75
CA GLU A 66 7.03 12.14 0.25
C GLU A 66 6.22 12.26 -1.04
N GLY A 67 6.37 11.30 -1.95
CA GLY A 67 5.58 11.21 -3.19
C GLY A 67 4.08 11.05 -2.93
N MET A 68 3.68 10.20 -1.98
CA MET A 68 2.28 10.06 -1.56
C MET A 68 1.70 11.39 -1.08
N PHE A 69 2.43 12.14 -0.26
CA PHE A 69 1.99 13.44 0.24
C PHE A 69 1.88 14.48 -0.88
N TYR A 70 2.84 14.49 -1.81
CA TYR A 70 2.78 15.35 -2.98
C TYR A 70 1.53 15.09 -3.82
N VAL A 71 1.22 13.82 -4.12
CA VAL A 71 0.02 13.44 -4.86
C VAL A 71 -1.25 13.83 -4.10
N ALA A 72 -1.32 13.56 -2.79
CA ALA A 72 -2.47 13.91 -1.97
C ALA A 72 -2.73 15.43 -1.92
N GLU A 73 -1.67 16.25 -1.88
CA GLU A 73 -1.81 17.71 -1.95
C GLU A 73 -2.31 18.16 -3.32
N ARG A 74 -1.77 17.58 -4.40
CA ARG A 74 -2.13 17.98 -5.78
C ARG A 74 -3.54 17.55 -6.17
N VAL A 75 -3.99 16.39 -5.75
CA VAL A 75 -5.29 15.82 -6.14
C VAL A 75 -6.40 16.21 -5.17
N PHE A 76 -6.12 16.21 -3.86
CA PHE A 76 -7.14 16.39 -2.82
C PHE A 76 -6.93 17.66 -1.96
N GLY A 77 -5.84 18.39 -2.15
CA GLY A 77 -5.53 19.56 -1.34
C GLY A 77 -5.18 19.24 0.12
N LEU A 78 -4.70 18.02 0.40
CA LEU A 78 -4.37 17.58 1.75
C LEU A 78 -2.88 17.76 2.04
N ARG A 79 -2.57 18.43 3.15
CA ARG A 79 -1.21 18.68 3.64
C ARG A 79 -0.93 17.88 4.89
N PHE A 80 0.26 17.29 4.96
CA PHE A 80 0.70 16.40 6.03
C PHE A 80 1.82 17.07 6.82
N ALA A 81 1.56 17.38 8.09
CA ALA A 81 2.56 17.95 9.01
C ALA A 81 2.94 16.90 10.08
N PRO A 82 4.23 16.61 10.27
CA PRO A 82 4.64 15.60 11.24
C PRO A 82 4.29 16.04 12.67
N VAL A 83 3.77 15.10 13.46
CA VAL A 83 3.54 15.30 14.89
C VAL A 83 4.81 14.87 15.64
N PRO A 84 5.36 15.72 16.53
CA PRO A 84 6.54 15.39 17.30
C PRO A 84 6.34 14.10 18.13
N LYS A 85 7.41 13.28 18.21
CA LYS A 85 7.40 12.03 18.97
C LYS A 85 7.00 12.29 20.44
N GLY A 86 6.12 11.43 20.97
CA GLY A 86 5.62 11.55 22.35
C GLY A 86 4.43 12.52 22.54
N LYS A 87 4.01 13.26 21.52
CA LYS A 87 2.84 14.14 21.62
C LYS A 87 1.50 13.41 21.48
N LEU A 88 1.50 12.28 20.78
CA LEU A 88 0.34 11.41 20.64
C LEU A 88 0.71 9.97 21.00
N PRO A 89 -0.25 9.18 21.55
CA PRO A 89 -0.01 7.77 21.84
C PRO A 89 0.21 6.99 20.54
N VAL A 90 1.19 6.09 20.57
CA VAL A 90 1.47 5.14 19.48
C VAL A 90 1.69 3.76 20.08
N GLN A 91 1.29 2.72 19.37
CA GLN A 91 1.41 1.32 19.80
C GLN A 91 2.86 0.78 19.73
N HIS A 92 3.74 1.46 18.97
CA HIS A 92 5.15 1.07 18.83
C HIS A 92 6.03 2.29 18.52
N PRO A 93 7.30 2.32 18.98
CA PRO A 93 8.21 3.47 18.75
C PRO A 93 8.49 3.81 17.28
N ASP A 94 8.31 2.87 16.37
CA ASP A 94 8.50 3.06 14.93
C ASP A 94 7.29 3.69 14.24
N VAL A 95 6.15 3.76 14.91
CA VAL A 95 4.96 4.40 14.37
C VAL A 95 5.13 5.91 14.39
N ARG A 96 4.85 6.52 13.27
CA ARG A 96 4.91 7.96 13.07
C ARG A 96 3.53 8.51 12.79
N VAL A 97 3.27 9.75 13.17
CA VAL A 97 1.97 10.39 13.05
C VAL A 97 2.10 11.71 12.32
N TRP A 98 1.15 11.99 11.43
CA TRP A 98 1.00 13.29 10.78
C TRP A 98 -0.38 13.86 11.03
N GLN A 99 -0.41 15.14 11.29
CA GLN A 99 -1.63 15.93 11.24
C GLN A 99 -1.95 16.24 9.79
N VAL A 100 -3.18 15.98 9.38
CA VAL A 100 -3.67 16.28 8.03
C VAL A 100 -4.54 17.52 8.07
N ARG A 101 -4.26 18.47 7.18
CA ARG A 101 -4.98 19.71 7.00
C ARG A 101 -5.37 19.93 5.54
N ASP A 102 -6.44 20.67 5.31
CA ASP A 102 -6.77 21.13 3.96
C ASP A 102 -5.97 22.39 3.56
N LEU A 103 -6.20 22.89 2.36
CA LEU A 103 -5.54 24.11 1.85
C LEU A 103 -5.88 25.37 2.64
N GLN A 104 -6.98 25.40 3.37
CA GLN A 104 -7.38 26.49 4.26
C GLN A 104 -6.79 26.35 5.67
N GLY A 105 -6.00 25.30 5.91
CA GLY A 105 -5.37 25.02 7.18
C GLY A 105 -6.30 24.36 8.22
N ARG A 106 -7.53 24.00 7.85
CA ARG A 106 -8.48 23.33 8.74
C ARG A 106 -8.01 21.90 9.01
N HIS A 107 -8.19 21.43 10.24
CA HIS A 107 -7.86 20.06 10.64
C HIS A 107 -8.81 19.07 9.99
N VAL A 108 -8.27 18.13 9.21
CA VAL A 108 -9.02 17.06 8.55
C VAL A 108 -8.96 15.77 9.38
N GLY A 109 -7.78 15.42 9.90
CA GLY A 109 -7.61 14.19 10.66
C GLY A 109 -6.15 13.92 11.05
N LEU A 110 -5.92 12.70 11.51
CA LEU A 110 -4.59 12.17 11.81
C LEU A 110 -4.31 10.95 10.93
N TRP A 111 -3.09 10.87 10.43
CA TRP A 111 -2.59 9.71 9.72
C TRP A 111 -1.43 9.07 10.48
N TYR A 112 -1.60 7.80 10.86
CA TYR A 112 -0.60 6.97 11.50
C TYR A 112 0.08 6.09 10.46
N PHE A 113 1.40 6.00 10.51
CA PHE A 113 2.18 5.17 9.61
C PHE A 113 3.01 4.16 10.38
N ASP A 114 2.68 2.90 10.20
CA ASP A 114 3.31 1.74 10.84
C ASP A 114 3.92 0.81 9.77
N PRO A 115 5.10 1.16 9.20
CA PRO A 115 5.60 0.49 8.00
C PRO A 115 6.33 -0.83 8.26
N TYR A 116 6.85 -1.08 9.47
CA TYR A 116 7.83 -2.14 9.68
C TYR A 116 7.23 -3.41 10.28
N ALA A 117 7.78 -4.57 9.82
CA ALA A 117 7.53 -5.87 10.43
C ALA A 117 8.06 -5.93 11.87
N ARG A 118 7.38 -6.68 12.72
CA ARG A 118 7.82 -7.00 14.08
C ARG A 118 7.05 -8.20 14.64
N PRO A 119 7.55 -8.89 15.69
CA PRO A 119 6.81 -9.95 16.34
C PRO A 119 5.43 -9.49 16.83
N GLY A 120 4.42 -10.32 16.60
CA GLY A 120 3.03 -10.05 16.99
C GLY A 120 2.25 -9.15 16.04
N LYS A 121 2.87 -8.56 15.02
CA LYS A 121 2.17 -7.83 13.97
C LYS A 121 1.63 -8.79 12.91
N ARG A 122 0.38 -8.58 12.47
CA ARG A 122 -0.23 -9.36 11.37
C ARG A 122 0.56 -9.14 10.08
N SER A 123 0.70 -10.19 9.27
CA SER A 123 1.33 -10.13 7.94
C SER A 123 0.48 -9.35 6.94
N GLY A 124 1.08 -8.98 5.79
CA GLY A 124 0.47 -8.21 4.71
C GLY A 124 0.47 -6.70 5.00
N ALA A 125 -0.35 -5.98 4.27
CA ALA A 125 -0.60 -4.56 4.47
C ALA A 125 -2.09 -4.31 4.71
N TRP A 126 -2.43 -3.22 5.38
CA TRP A 126 -3.83 -2.85 5.62
C TRP A 126 -3.96 -1.41 6.09
N MET A 127 -5.11 -0.82 5.82
CA MET A 127 -5.58 0.42 6.44
C MET A 127 -6.52 0.11 7.60
N ASN A 128 -6.47 0.93 8.65
CA ASN A 128 -7.47 0.97 9.73
C ASN A 128 -7.99 2.38 9.96
N ALA A 129 -9.27 2.49 10.31
CA ALA A 129 -9.85 3.69 10.88
C ALA A 129 -9.97 3.52 12.40
N TYR A 130 -9.09 4.16 13.17
CA TYR A 130 -9.19 4.17 14.65
C TYR A 130 -10.35 5.05 15.12
N ARG A 131 -10.69 6.06 14.35
CA ARG A 131 -11.86 6.92 14.53
C ARG A 131 -12.38 7.32 13.16
N ARG A 132 -13.66 7.12 12.92
CA ARG A 132 -14.33 7.51 11.68
C ARG A 132 -14.76 8.96 11.74
N GLN A 133 -14.80 9.62 10.60
CA GLN A 133 -15.40 10.93 10.46
C GLN A 133 -16.92 10.83 10.60
N GLU A 134 -17.52 11.78 11.31
CA GLU A 134 -18.98 11.91 11.39
C GLU A 134 -19.40 13.33 11.70
N ARG A 135 -20.70 13.62 11.53
CA ARG A 135 -21.37 14.87 11.93
C ARG A 135 -22.77 14.61 12.49
N PHE A 136 -22.95 13.48 13.18
CA PHE A 136 -24.25 13.10 13.72
C PHE A 136 -24.63 14.01 14.90
N ASP A 137 -23.89 13.96 15.98
CA ASP A 137 -24.10 14.83 17.15
C ASP A 137 -23.18 16.05 17.11
N ARG A 138 -21.99 15.89 16.60
CA ARG A 138 -20.93 16.90 16.48
C ARG A 138 -19.99 16.56 15.35
N GLU A 139 -19.19 17.50 14.93
CA GLU A 139 -18.12 17.24 13.97
C GLU A 139 -16.99 16.45 14.62
N ILE A 140 -16.71 15.27 14.09
CA ILE A 140 -15.62 14.38 14.50
C ILE A 140 -14.72 14.13 13.30
N THR A 141 -13.45 14.48 13.45
CA THR A 141 -12.43 14.22 12.42
C THR A 141 -11.92 12.80 12.50
N THR A 142 -11.43 12.27 11.39
CA THR A 142 -10.96 10.89 11.30
C THR A 142 -9.56 10.67 11.86
N ILE A 143 -9.29 9.43 12.31
CA ILE A 143 -7.94 8.93 12.61
C ILE A 143 -7.77 7.63 11.84
N VAL A 144 -6.84 7.63 10.90
CA VAL A 144 -6.55 6.48 10.04
C VAL A 144 -5.12 6.02 10.19
N SER A 145 -4.86 4.76 9.88
CA SER A 145 -3.51 4.21 9.85
C SER A 145 -3.26 3.38 8.60
N ASN A 146 -2.04 3.48 8.07
CA ASN A 146 -1.51 2.51 7.12
C ASN A 146 -0.46 1.64 7.81
N ASN A 147 -0.59 0.35 7.61
CA ASN A 147 0.24 -0.67 8.22
C ASN A 147 0.85 -1.54 7.13
N SER A 148 2.15 -1.83 7.24
CA SER A 148 2.89 -2.70 6.31
C SER A 148 3.85 -3.59 7.09
N ASN A 149 4.60 -4.43 6.40
CA ASN A 149 5.58 -5.32 7.01
C ASN A 149 6.93 -5.25 6.29
N PHE A 150 7.39 -4.03 5.98
CA PHE A 150 8.70 -3.85 5.36
C PHE A 150 9.82 -4.24 6.32
N VAL A 151 10.90 -4.78 5.75
CA VAL A 151 12.09 -5.10 6.52
C VAL A 151 12.83 -3.80 6.82
N LYS A 152 13.10 -3.56 8.09
CA LYS A 152 13.86 -2.39 8.54
C LYS A 152 15.33 -2.59 8.18
N GLY A 153 15.92 -1.61 7.51
CA GLY A 153 17.36 -1.58 7.23
C GLY A 153 18.21 -1.35 8.49
N ALA A 154 19.51 -1.42 8.35
CA ALA A 154 20.43 -1.04 9.40
C ALA A 154 20.24 0.46 9.79
N PRO A 155 20.61 0.88 11.00
CA PRO A 155 20.50 2.28 11.40
C PRO A 155 21.23 3.21 10.43
N GLY A 156 20.50 4.18 9.86
CA GLY A 156 21.04 5.15 8.90
C GLY A 156 20.98 4.71 7.43
N GLU A 157 20.58 3.48 7.15
CA GLU A 157 20.37 3.02 5.77
C GLU A 157 18.96 3.31 5.26
N ALA A 158 18.86 3.61 3.98
CA ALA A 158 17.57 3.76 3.32
C ALA A 158 16.84 2.40 3.24
N VAL A 159 15.58 2.38 3.62
CA VAL A 159 14.74 1.20 3.43
C VAL A 159 14.27 1.16 1.98
N LEU A 160 14.71 0.16 1.25
CA LEU A 160 14.34 -0.08 -0.13
C LEU A 160 13.23 -1.14 -0.17
N ILE A 161 12.19 -0.88 -0.95
CA ILE A 161 11.07 -1.80 -1.11
C ILE A 161 10.94 -2.26 -2.56
N SER A 162 10.20 -3.34 -2.81
CA SER A 162 9.93 -3.82 -4.16
C SER A 162 8.92 -2.93 -4.89
N TRP A 163 8.74 -3.16 -6.20
CA TRP A 163 7.69 -2.50 -6.96
C TRP A 163 6.30 -2.87 -6.42
N ASP A 164 6.04 -4.14 -6.17
CA ASP A 164 4.78 -4.64 -5.58
C ASP A 164 4.50 -4.00 -4.22
N ASP A 165 5.53 -3.84 -3.38
CA ASP A 165 5.41 -3.15 -2.09
C ASP A 165 5.06 -1.67 -2.26
N ALA A 166 5.63 -1.02 -3.28
CA ALA A 166 5.32 0.38 -3.59
C ALA A 166 3.87 0.54 -4.08
N GLU A 167 3.39 -0.35 -4.95
CA GLU A 167 1.98 -0.37 -5.37
C GLU A 167 1.06 -0.58 -4.17
N THR A 168 1.36 -1.56 -3.33
CA THR A 168 0.61 -1.84 -2.10
C THR A 168 0.61 -0.63 -1.16
N LEU A 169 1.75 0.05 -1.00
CA LEU A 169 1.86 1.26 -0.17
C LEU A 169 0.91 2.37 -0.64
N PHE A 170 0.85 2.62 -1.96
CA PHE A 170 -0.07 3.60 -2.54
C PHE A 170 -1.52 3.15 -2.45
N HIS A 171 -1.82 1.87 -2.63
CA HIS A 171 -3.15 1.28 -2.48
C HIS A 171 -3.69 1.51 -1.05
N GLU A 172 -2.94 1.11 -0.04
CA GLU A 172 -3.34 1.32 1.37
C GLU A 172 -3.46 2.80 1.74
N PHE A 173 -2.62 3.66 1.13
CA PHE A 173 -2.76 5.09 1.29
C PHE A 173 -4.03 5.63 0.62
N GLY A 174 -4.45 5.04 -0.50
CA GLY A 174 -5.75 5.31 -1.13
C GLY A 174 -6.92 5.08 -0.16
N HIS A 175 -6.92 3.97 0.56
CA HIS A 175 -7.91 3.70 1.62
C HIS A 175 -7.85 4.74 2.75
N ALA A 176 -6.66 5.16 3.16
CA ALA A 176 -6.51 6.22 4.16
C ALA A 176 -7.05 7.56 3.65
N LEU A 177 -6.79 7.90 2.39
CA LEU A 177 -7.36 9.10 1.72
C LEU A 177 -8.88 9.03 1.63
N HIS A 178 -9.45 7.85 1.37
CA HIS A 178 -10.90 7.63 1.42
C HIS A 178 -11.47 7.98 2.80
N GLY A 179 -10.81 7.54 3.87
CA GLY A 179 -11.18 7.93 5.24
C GLY A 179 -11.03 9.42 5.51
N LEU A 180 -9.91 10.03 5.09
CA LEU A 180 -9.60 11.46 5.29
C LEU A 180 -10.54 12.39 4.52
N ASN A 181 -10.97 12.01 3.33
CA ASN A 181 -11.91 12.79 2.51
C ASN A 181 -13.38 12.51 2.84
N SER A 182 -13.67 11.65 3.80
CA SER A 182 -15.04 11.33 4.19
C SER A 182 -15.73 12.59 4.75
N ASN A 183 -16.99 12.80 4.35
CA ASN A 183 -17.78 13.94 4.74
C ASN A 183 -19.25 13.54 4.85
N VAL A 184 -19.55 12.69 5.81
CA VAL A 184 -20.88 12.09 6.02
C VAL A 184 -21.45 12.45 7.39
N THR A 185 -22.77 12.31 7.53
CA THR A 185 -23.45 12.49 8.81
C THR A 185 -23.23 11.29 9.73
N TYR A 186 -23.42 10.08 9.20
CA TYR A 186 -23.39 8.86 10.00
C TYR A 186 -22.06 8.12 9.89
N PRO A 187 -21.43 7.74 11.01
CA PRO A 187 -20.13 7.05 11.01
C PRO A 187 -20.18 5.66 10.34
N SER A 188 -21.35 5.03 10.27
CA SER A 188 -21.54 3.76 9.57
C SER A 188 -21.39 3.87 8.04
N LEU A 189 -21.44 5.08 7.49
CA LEU A 189 -21.26 5.37 6.06
C LEU A 189 -19.92 6.06 5.76
N SER A 190 -19.04 6.13 6.75
CA SER A 190 -17.79 6.90 6.66
C SER A 190 -16.65 6.10 6.04
N GLY A 191 -15.95 6.73 5.09
CA GLY A 191 -14.72 6.23 4.49
C GLY A 191 -14.89 4.85 3.87
N THR A 192 -14.02 3.93 4.24
CA THR A 192 -13.95 2.57 3.69
C THR A 192 -15.10 1.65 4.11
N ASN A 193 -16.09 2.18 4.83
CA ASN A 193 -17.26 1.39 5.24
C ASN A 193 -18.34 1.38 4.13
N VAL A 194 -18.00 0.84 2.99
CA VAL A 194 -18.80 0.70 1.78
C VAL A 194 -18.73 -0.74 1.26
N ALA A 195 -19.46 -1.06 0.19
CA ALA A 195 -19.39 -2.38 -0.43
C ALA A 195 -17.96 -2.70 -0.88
N ARG A 196 -17.55 -3.96 -0.74
CA ARG A 196 -16.17 -4.38 -0.98
C ARG A 196 -15.73 -4.16 -2.44
N ASP A 197 -16.58 -4.41 -3.38
CA ASP A 197 -16.35 -4.21 -4.81
C ASP A 197 -16.24 -2.72 -5.20
N TYR A 198 -16.62 -1.82 -4.29
CA TYR A 198 -16.44 -0.38 -4.45
C TYR A 198 -15.16 0.11 -3.77
N VAL A 199 -14.85 -0.38 -2.57
CA VAL A 199 -13.69 0.11 -1.80
C VAL A 199 -12.36 -0.32 -2.42
N GLU A 200 -12.35 -1.44 -3.14
CA GLU A 200 -11.15 -1.99 -3.80
C GLU A 200 -11.01 -1.54 -5.27
N PHE A 201 -11.96 -0.75 -5.79
CA PHE A 201 -11.92 -0.21 -7.13
C PHE A 201 -11.12 1.10 -7.12
#